data_aced14ad16e178e85fef5617fb321471
#
_entry.id   aced14ad16e178e85fef5617fb321471
#
_cell.length_a   1.000
_cell.length_b   1.000
_cell.length_c   1.000
_cell.angle_alpha   90.00
_cell.angle_beta   90.00
_cell.angle_gamma   90.00
#
_symmetry.space_group_name_H-M   'P 1'
#
loop_
_entity.id
_entity.type
_entity.pdbx_description
1 polymer ?
#
loop_
_entity_poly.entity_id
_entity_poly.type
_entity_poly.pdbx_seq_one_letter_code
_entity_poly.pdbx_strand_id
1 'polypeptide(L)'
;MSKVIETNLSYPIGQYQQHPFSIDKKVEWMADIKFLPLQLENAVLNLDESQLHVPYREGGWTIQQVVHHVADSHMNAYIRFKVGLTEDNPTIKPYNEKLWAEFSDVQKLPINISLTLLHALHLRWYETLKYVTDEQWNNRTVFHPEHKKTMRLWYLLGLYAWHGKHHVAHVNSLRERMGWK
;
A
#
# COMPACT_ATOMS: atom_id res chain seq x y z
N MET A 1 -34.20 7.64 13.10
CA MET A 1 -33.16 8.49 12.48
C MET A 1 -31.83 7.74 12.60
N SER A 2 -31.40 7.04 11.53
CA SER A 2 -30.12 6.36 11.49
C SER A 2 -29.01 7.44 11.48
N LYS A 3 -28.10 7.40 12.47
CA LYS A 3 -26.87 8.18 12.43
C LYS A 3 -26.11 7.78 11.16
N VAL A 4 -26.07 8.66 10.16
CA VAL A 4 -25.11 8.57 9.07
C VAL A 4 -23.73 8.71 9.74
N ILE A 5 -23.01 7.61 9.83
CA ILE A 5 -21.60 7.64 10.22
C ILE A 5 -20.90 8.34 9.05
N GLU A 6 -20.49 9.60 9.21
CA GLU A 6 -19.62 10.28 8.27
C GLU A 6 -18.34 9.44 8.16
N THR A 7 -18.25 8.63 7.12
CA THR A 7 -17.04 7.86 6.81
C THR A 7 -15.94 8.86 6.49
N ASN A 8 -14.87 8.84 7.28
CA ASN A 8 -13.69 9.66 6.98
C ASN A 8 -13.06 9.16 5.67
N LEU A 9 -13.38 9.85 4.57
CA LEU A 9 -12.93 9.47 3.22
C LEU A 9 -11.40 9.44 3.08
N SER A 10 -10.67 10.12 3.95
CA SER A 10 -9.20 10.05 3.99
C SER A 10 -8.70 8.77 4.67
N TYR A 11 -9.52 8.11 5.50
CA TYR A 11 -9.17 6.89 6.22
C TYR A 11 -10.35 5.92 6.25
N PRO A 12 -10.75 5.36 5.11
CA PRO A 12 -11.97 4.55 5.02
C PRO A 12 -11.93 3.28 5.89
N ILE A 13 -10.75 2.79 6.24
CA ILE A 13 -10.54 1.66 7.16
C ILE A 13 -9.83 2.08 8.47
N GLY A 14 -9.87 3.39 8.80
CA GLY A 14 -9.14 3.94 9.96
C GLY A 14 -7.64 4.04 9.71
N GLN A 15 -6.91 4.61 10.68
CA GLN A 15 -5.46 4.75 10.64
C GLN A 15 -4.77 3.43 11.05
N TYR A 16 -3.53 3.24 10.56
CA TYR A 16 -2.74 2.09 10.95
C TYR A 16 -2.54 2.03 12.46
N GLN A 17 -2.85 0.87 13.04
CA GLN A 17 -2.60 0.55 14.44
C GLN A 17 -1.48 -0.48 14.53
N GLN A 18 -0.44 -0.14 15.31
CA GLN A 18 0.65 -1.06 15.55
C GLN A 18 0.17 -2.21 16.44
N HIS A 19 0.54 -3.44 16.07
CA HIS A 19 0.25 -4.64 16.87
C HIS A 19 1.55 -5.29 17.35
N PRO A 20 1.54 -5.90 18.55
CA PRO A 20 2.61 -6.79 18.98
C PRO A 20 2.80 -7.93 17.97
N PHE A 21 4.01 -8.51 17.96
CA PHE A 21 4.25 -9.69 17.13
C PHE A 21 3.33 -10.84 17.56
N SER A 22 2.70 -11.47 16.56
CA SER A 22 1.97 -12.73 16.74
C SER A 22 1.98 -13.52 15.43
N ILE A 23 1.92 -14.83 15.53
CA ILE A 23 1.87 -15.72 14.35
C ILE A 23 0.62 -15.46 13.52
N ASP A 24 -0.54 -15.28 14.16
CA ASP A 24 -1.80 -15.03 13.47
C ASP A 24 -1.74 -13.74 12.64
N LYS A 25 -1.20 -12.65 13.21
CA LYS A 25 -0.99 -11.39 12.49
C LYS A 25 0.05 -11.52 11.39
N LYS A 26 1.08 -12.32 11.57
CA LYS A 26 2.05 -12.62 10.52
C LYS A 26 1.38 -13.30 9.33
N VAL A 27 0.56 -14.32 9.58
CA VAL A 27 -0.19 -15.03 8.52
C VAL A 27 -1.16 -14.08 7.81
N GLU A 28 -1.93 -13.29 8.56
CA GLU A 28 -2.85 -12.29 8.02
C GLU A 28 -2.12 -11.29 7.12
N TRP A 29 -1.10 -10.60 7.62
CA TRP A 29 -0.40 -9.56 6.88
C TRP A 29 0.42 -10.10 5.70
N MET A 30 0.96 -11.30 5.81
CA MET A 30 1.59 -11.99 4.67
C MET A 30 0.57 -12.30 3.57
N ALA A 31 -0.65 -12.69 3.92
CA ALA A 31 -1.73 -12.88 2.96
C ALA A 31 -2.17 -11.54 2.34
N ASP A 32 -2.28 -10.47 3.13
CA ASP A 32 -2.56 -9.12 2.63
C ASP A 32 -1.53 -8.68 1.58
N ILE A 33 -0.23 -8.86 1.86
CA ILE A 33 0.84 -8.57 0.88
C ILE A 33 0.69 -9.43 -0.37
N LYS A 34 0.45 -10.73 -0.20
CA LYS A 34 0.36 -11.67 -1.33
C LYS A 34 -0.79 -11.34 -2.29
N PHE A 35 -1.95 -10.99 -1.74
CA PHE A 35 -3.19 -10.86 -2.52
C PHE A 35 -3.53 -9.41 -2.89
N LEU A 36 -2.76 -8.42 -2.43
CA LEU A 36 -3.03 -7.02 -2.76
C LEU A 36 -3.15 -6.75 -4.26
N PRO A 37 -2.25 -7.25 -5.16
CA PRO A 37 -2.39 -6.95 -6.59
C PRO A 37 -3.74 -7.38 -7.15
N LEU A 38 -4.20 -8.58 -6.80
CA LEU A 38 -5.52 -9.09 -7.21
C LEU A 38 -6.67 -8.26 -6.60
N GLN A 39 -6.55 -7.84 -5.34
CA GLN A 39 -7.56 -7.01 -4.69
C GLN A 39 -7.67 -5.64 -5.34
N LEU A 40 -6.55 -5.01 -5.69
CA LEU A 40 -6.52 -3.72 -6.37
C LEU A 40 -7.05 -3.84 -7.81
N GLU A 41 -6.63 -4.87 -8.54
CA GLU A 41 -7.13 -5.17 -9.88
C GLU A 41 -8.65 -5.35 -9.88
N ASN A 42 -9.20 -6.13 -8.96
CA ASN A 42 -10.65 -6.30 -8.79
C ASN A 42 -11.35 -4.98 -8.42
N ALA A 43 -10.72 -4.14 -7.59
CA ALA A 43 -11.29 -2.85 -7.21
C ALA A 43 -11.43 -1.89 -8.39
N VAL A 44 -10.57 -1.97 -9.41
CA VAL A 44 -10.62 -1.12 -10.61
C VAL A 44 -11.24 -1.82 -11.82
N LEU A 45 -11.67 -3.08 -11.66
CA LEU A 45 -12.26 -3.86 -12.76
C LEU A 45 -13.50 -3.16 -13.33
N ASN A 46 -13.62 -3.11 -14.65
CA ASN A 46 -14.70 -2.47 -15.40
C ASN A 46 -14.83 -0.95 -15.21
N LEU A 47 -13.86 -0.28 -14.61
CA LEU A 47 -13.85 1.18 -14.63
C LEU A 47 -13.37 1.68 -15.99
N ASP A 48 -14.09 2.62 -16.57
CA ASP A 48 -13.70 3.31 -17.78
C ASP A 48 -12.68 4.45 -17.50
N GLU A 49 -12.12 5.03 -18.56
CA GLU A 49 -11.12 6.08 -18.44
C GLU A 49 -11.66 7.31 -17.69
N SER A 50 -12.93 7.67 -17.89
CA SER A 50 -13.53 8.82 -17.21
C SER A 50 -13.65 8.58 -15.71
N GLN A 51 -13.96 7.35 -15.30
CA GLN A 51 -14.04 6.93 -13.90
C GLN A 51 -12.66 6.87 -13.24
N LEU A 52 -11.64 6.43 -13.98
CA LEU A 52 -10.26 6.40 -13.48
C LEU A 52 -9.72 7.80 -13.15
N HIS A 53 -10.23 8.84 -13.79
CA HIS A 53 -9.84 10.24 -13.54
C HIS A 53 -10.66 10.92 -12.42
N VAL A 54 -11.62 10.22 -11.80
CA VAL A 54 -12.38 10.77 -10.66
C VAL A 54 -11.55 10.67 -9.37
N PRO A 55 -11.38 11.77 -8.62
CA PRO A 55 -10.70 11.71 -7.33
C PRO A 55 -11.52 10.96 -6.29
N TYR A 56 -10.87 10.14 -5.45
CA TYR A 56 -11.55 9.36 -4.42
C TYR A 56 -12.23 10.22 -3.33
N ARG A 57 -11.83 11.48 -3.20
CA ARG A 57 -12.47 12.54 -2.40
C ARG A 57 -12.09 13.91 -2.94
N GLU A 58 -12.73 14.97 -2.47
CA GLU A 58 -12.33 16.34 -2.79
C GLU A 58 -10.87 16.59 -2.40
N GLY A 59 -10.07 17.13 -3.32
CA GLY A 59 -8.63 17.35 -3.15
C GLY A 59 -7.79 16.09 -2.96
N GLY A 60 -8.37 14.91 -3.18
CA GLY A 60 -7.65 13.63 -3.18
C GLY A 60 -7.10 13.26 -4.56
N TRP A 61 -6.37 12.17 -4.61
CA TRP A 61 -5.87 11.58 -5.87
C TRP A 61 -7.00 10.94 -6.67
N THR A 62 -6.86 10.92 -7.99
CA THR A 62 -7.70 10.12 -8.88
C THR A 62 -7.44 8.63 -8.66
N ILE A 63 -8.36 7.76 -9.12
CA ILE A 63 -8.15 6.30 -9.04
C ILE A 63 -6.86 5.92 -9.79
N GLN A 64 -6.60 6.52 -10.95
CA GLN A 64 -5.37 6.31 -11.72
C GLN A 64 -4.14 6.62 -10.88
N GLN A 65 -4.09 7.79 -10.24
CA GLN A 65 -2.98 8.17 -9.34
C GLN A 65 -2.83 7.20 -8.17
N VAL A 66 -3.93 6.74 -7.58
CA VAL A 66 -3.90 5.74 -6.49
C VAL A 66 -3.25 4.44 -6.95
N VAL A 67 -3.60 3.91 -8.12
CA VAL A 67 -3.03 2.64 -8.63
C VAL A 67 -1.52 2.78 -8.88
N HIS A 68 -1.08 3.85 -9.53
CA HIS A 68 0.33 4.11 -9.77
C HIS A 68 1.10 4.35 -8.46
N HIS A 69 0.51 5.11 -7.52
CA HIS A 69 1.09 5.34 -6.20
C HIS A 69 1.31 4.04 -5.40
N VAL A 70 0.37 3.10 -5.45
CA VAL A 70 0.55 1.80 -4.77
C VAL A 70 1.75 1.06 -5.34
N ALA A 71 1.96 1.08 -6.66
CA ALA A 71 3.14 0.48 -7.28
C ALA A 71 4.44 1.15 -6.81
N ASP A 72 4.50 2.48 -6.85
CA ASP A 72 5.66 3.26 -6.40
C ASP A 72 5.97 3.02 -4.92
N SER A 73 4.96 3.06 -4.07
CA SER A 73 5.10 2.86 -2.64
C SER A 73 5.59 1.44 -2.33
N HIS A 74 5.05 0.43 -3.01
CA HIS A 74 5.42 -0.95 -2.75
C HIS A 74 6.76 -1.35 -3.37
N MET A 75 7.23 -0.70 -4.44
CA MET A 75 8.63 -0.79 -4.89
C MET A 75 9.58 -0.29 -3.81
N ASN A 76 9.30 0.88 -3.25
CA ASN A 76 10.09 1.43 -2.14
C ASN A 76 10.05 0.49 -0.92
N ALA A 77 8.87 -0.06 -0.60
CA ALA A 77 8.72 -1.04 0.47
C ALA A 77 9.61 -2.27 0.26
N TYR A 78 9.57 -2.87 -0.92
CA TYR A 78 10.39 -4.03 -1.26
C TYR A 78 11.89 -3.76 -1.05
N ILE A 79 12.37 -2.60 -1.51
CA ILE A 79 13.76 -2.18 -1.28
C ILE A 79 14.04 -2.03 0.21
N ARG A 80 13.14 -1.38 0.98
CA ARG A 80 13.29 -1.20 2.43
C ARG A 80 13.40 -2.53 3.18
N PHE A 81 12.62 -3.54 2.79
CA PHE A 81 12.76 -4.89 3.35
C PHE A 81 14.08 -5.54 2.98
N LYS A 82 14.51 -5.42 1.73
CA LYS A 82 15.79 -5.99 1.28
C LYS A 82 16.96 -5.42 2.07
N VAL A 83 17.08 -4.10 2.17
CA VAL A 83 18.19 -3.46 2.91
C VAL A 83 18.08 -3.74 4.41
N GLY A 84 16.88 -3.72 5.00
CA GLY A 84 16.69 -4.05 6.41
C GLY A 84 17.03 -5.50 6.78
N LEU A 85 16.96 -6.42 5.81
CA LEU A 85 17.37 -7.83 6.02
C LEU A 85 18.88 -8.04 5.83
N THR A 86 19.56 -7.19 5.06
CA THR A 86 20.98 -7.36 4.67
C THR A 86 21.95 -6.44 5.37
N GLU A 87 21.46 -5.33 5.94
CA GLU A 87 22.28 -4.30 6.58
C GLU A 87 21.85 -4.12 8.04
N ASP A 88 22.69 -3.46 8.85
CA ASP A 88 22.38 -3.15 10.25
C ASP A 88 21.78 -1.75 10.36
N ASN A 89 20.48 -1.69 10.68
CA ASN A 89 19.68 -0.47 10.83
C ASN A 89 19.92 0.58 9.71
N PRO A 90 19.80 0.19 8.41
CA PRO A 90 20.09 1.10 7.31
C PRO A 90 19.15 2.29 7.29
N THR A 91 19.66 3.45 6.87
CA THR A 91 18.81 4.62 6.60
C THR A 91 18.07 4.42 5.27
N ILE A 92 16.75 4.34 5.33
CA ILE A 92 15.93 4.19 4.12
C ILE A 92 15.73 5.52 3.40
N LYS A 93 15.60 5.46 2.08
CA LYS A 93 15.33 6.65 1.26
C LYS A 93 13.86 7.01 1.33
N PRO A 94 13.48 8.20 1.83
CA PRO A 94 12.13 8.74 1.66
C PRO A 94 11.95 9.26 0.23
N TYR A 95 10.71 9.43 -0.19
CA TYR A 95 10.35 10.04 -1.46
C TYR A 95 9.10 10.92 -1.31
N ASN A 96 8.96 11.91 -2.18
CA ASN A 96 7.82 12.80 -2.18
C ASN A 96 6.69 12.20 -3.02
N GLU A 97 5.77 11.46 -2.36
CA GLU A 97 4.66 10.76 -3.03
C GLU A 97 3.74 11.71 -3.81
N LYS A 98 3.58 12.95 -3.33
CA LYS A 98 2.73 13.95 -4.00
C LYS A 98 3.34 14.39 -5.33
N LEU A 99 4.65 14.66 -5.36
CA LEU A 99 5.32 15.01 -6.60
C LEU A 99 5.42 13.83 -7.57
N TRP A 100 5.59 12.60 -7.06
CA TRP A 100 5.60 11.42 -7.92
C TRP A 100 4.24 11.20 -8.59
N ALA A 101 3.14 11.44 -7.88
CA ALA A 101 1.79 11.34 -8.44
C ALA A 101 1.50 12.34 -9.57
N GLU A 102 2.36 13.36 -9.75
CA GLU A 102 2.24 14.36 -10.83
C GLU A 102 3.13 14.06 -12.04
N PHE A 103 3.92 12.99 -12.01
CA PHE A 103 4.81 12.65 -13.12
C PHE A 103 4.04 12.16 -14.36
N SER A 104 4.68 12.29 -15.53
CA SER A 104 4.05 11.99 -16.80
C SER A 104 3.68 10.52 -17.00
N ASP A 105 4.40 9.60 -16.36
CA ASP A 105 4.08 8.17 -16.38
C ASP A 105 2.77 7.88 -15.63
N VAL A 106 2.53 8.55 -14.49
CA VAL A 106 1.28 8.45 -13.74
C VAL A 106 0.11 9.04 -14.54
N GLN A 107 0.33 10.14 -15.24
CA GLN A 107 -0.73 10.84 -15.98
C GLN A 107 -1.06 10.22 -17.34
N LYS A 108 -0.08 9.57 -18.01
CA LYS A 108 -0.21 9.15 -19.41
C LYS A 108 -0.25 7.64 -19.62
N LEU A 109 0.30 6.85 -18.69
CA LEU A 109 0.28 5.40 -18.84
C LEU A 109 -1.00 4.81 -18.27
N PRO A 110 -1.55 3.78 -18.93
CA PRO A 110 -2.72 3.09 -18.41
C PRO A 110 -2.37 2.28 -17.15
N ILE A 111 -3.33 2.14 -16.25
CA ILE A 111 -3.15 1.51 -14.93
C ILE A 111 -2.68 0.05 -14.98
N ASN A 112 -2.96 -0.68 -16.10
CA ASN A 112 -2.52 -2.07 -16.25
C ASN A 112 -1.00 -2.23 -16.20
N ILE A 113 -0.22 -1.20 -16.53
CA ILE A 113 1.25 -1.21 -16.40
C ILE A 113 1.64 -1.35 -14.92
N SER A 114 1.05 -0.54 -14.04
CA SER A 114 1.32 -0.63 -12.60
C SER A 114 0.71 -1.88 -11.95
N LEU A 115 -0.45 -2.34 -12.42
CA LEU A 115 -1.01 -3.62 -11.96
C LEU A 115 -0.08 -4.80 -12.31
N THR A 116 0.44 -4.86 -13.54
CA THR A 116 1.41 -5.87 -13.96
C THR A 116 2.69 -5.82 -13.11
N LEU A 117 3.21 -4.61 -12.88
CA LEU A 117 4.36 -4.40 -12.00
C LEU A 117 4.09 -4.90 -10.58
N LEU A 118 2.92 -4.58 -10.01
CA LEU A 118 2.51 -5.02 -8.68
C LEU A 118 2.43 -6.56 -8.58
N HIS A 119 1.85 -7.24 -9.56
CA HIS A 119 1.80 -8.71 -9.57
C HIS A 119 3.20 -9.33 -9.51
N ALA A 120 4.12 -8.87 -10.37
CA ALA A 120 5.50 -9.35 -10.38
C ALA A 120 6.26 -9.01 -9.09
N LEU A 121 6.10 -7.77 -8.62
CA LEU A 121 6.75 -7.27 -7.41
C LEU A 121 6.31 -8.04 -6.17
N HIS A 122 4.99 -8.19 -5.97
CA HIS A 122 4.42 -8.83 -4.79
C HIS A 122 4.72 -10.34 -4.73
N LEU A 123 4.78 -11.01 -5.89
CA LEU A 123 5.22 -12.40 -5.95
C LEU A 123 6.65 -12.54 -5.41
N ARG A 124 7.57 -11.69 -5.89
CA ARG A 124 8.96 -11.67 -5.41
C ARG A 124 9.08 -11.25 -3.96
N TRP A 125 8.31 -10.25 -3.56
CA TRP A 125 8.32 -9.74 -2.18
C TRP A 125 7.80 -10.77 -1.19
N TYR A 126 6.65 -11.37 -1.47
CA TYR A 126 6.10 -12.46 -0.66
C TYR A 126 7.09 -13.63 -0.53
N GLU A 127 7.74 -14.03 -1.62
CA GLU A 127 8.74 -15.10 -1.61
C GLU A 127 9.94 -14.74 -0.71
N THR A 128 10.41 -13.49 -0.75
CA THR A 128 11.45 -13.01 0.16
C THR A 128 11.00 -13.09 1.62
N LEU A 129 9.77 -12.63 1.92
CA LEU A 129 9.26 -12.53 3.30
C LEU A 129 8.96 -13.90 3.93
N LYS A 130 8.68 -14.93 3.14
CA LYS A 130 8.42 -16.30 3.65
C LYS A 130 9.55 -16.87 4.50
N TYR A 131 10.78 -16.46 4.22
CA TYR A 131 11.98 -16.97 4.88
C TYR A 131 12.48 -16.07 6.02
N VAL A 132 11.80 -14.97 6.31
CA VAL A 132 12.13 -14.09 7.43
C VAL A 132 11.73 -14.78 8.73
N THR A 133 12.72 -14.99 9.61
CA THR A 133 12.50 -15.65 10.91
C THR A 133 11.76 -14.72 11.88
N ASP A 134 11.15 -15.30 12.91
CA ASP A 134 10.46 -14.53 13.95
C ASP A 134 11.43 -13.60 14.72
N GLU A 135 12.67 -14.01 14.86
CA GLU A 135 13.75 -13.20 15.41
C GLU A 135 14.03 -11.97 14.50
N GLN A 136 14.17 -12.19 13.20
CA GLN A 136 14.41 -11.10 12.24
C GLN A 136 13.24 -10.11 12.20
N TRP A 137 11.99 -10.57 12.26
CA TRP A 137 10.82 -9.69 12.33
C TRP A 137 10.89 -8.74 13.51
N ASN A 138 11.37 -9.21 14.66
CA ASN A 138 11.39 -8.45 15.90
C ASN A 138 12.66 -7.59 16.08
N ASN A 139 13.79 -8.01 15.51
CA ASN A 139 15.10 -7.40 15.79
C ASN A 139 15.68 -6.61 14.61
N ARG A 140 15.35 -6.99 13.35
CA ARG A 140 15.81 -6.22 12.19
C ARG A 140 15.04 -4.90 12.08
N THR A 141 15.80 -3.83 11.82
CA THR A 141 15.27 -2.47 11.81
C THR A 141 15.75 -1.70 10.59
N VAL A 142 15.05 -0.60 10.29
CA VAL A 142 15.50 0.46 9.39
C VAL A 142 15.28 1.81 10.05
N PHE A 143 16.09 2.80 9.72
CA PHE A 143 15.91 4.19 10.19
C PHE A 143 15.23 5.04 9.12
N HIS A 144 14.11 5.68 9.47
CA HIS A 144 13.41 6.62 8.59
C HIS A 144 13.80 8.06 8.94
N PRO A 145 14.54 8.78 8.07
CA PRO A 145 15.11 10.08 8.42
C PRO A 145 14.07 11.18 8.58
N GLU A 146 12.99 11.21 7.79
CA GLU A 146 11.93 12.22 7.93
C GLU A 146 11.14 12.06 9.23
N HIS A 147 10.81 10.82 9.58
CA HIS A 147 10.10 10.53 10.84
C HIS A 147 11.04 10.47 12.03
N LYS A 148 12.37 10.55 11.82
CA LYS A 148 13.40 10.41 12.86
C LYS A 148 13.17 9.18 13.74
N LYS A 149 12.78 8.07 13.12
CA LYS A 149 12.30 6.87 13.82
C LYS A 149 12.99 5.62 13.28
N THR A 150 13.48 4.78 14.19
CA THR A 150 13.85 3.39 13.89
C THR A 150 12.60 2.53 13.92
N MET A 151 12.39 1.75 12.86
CA MET A 151 11.22 0.90 12.67
C MET A 151 11.66 -0.55 12.51
N ARG A 152 11.02 -1.46 13.25
CA ARG A 152 11.21 -2.91 13.06
C ARG A 152 10.60 -3.35 11.74
N LEU A 153 11.15 -4.40 11.13
CA LEU A 153 10.53 -4.99 9.93
C LEU A 153 9.11 -5.47 10.21
N TRP A 154 8.82 -5.92 11.43
CA TRP A 154 7.45 -6.24 11.87
C TRP A 154 6.48 -5.06 11.73
N TYR A 155 6.91 -3.87 12.19
CA TYR A 155 6.11 -2.66 12.02
C TYR A 155 5.85 -2.34 10.55
N LEU A 156 6.88 -2.47 9.69
CA LEU A 156 6.76 -2.21 8.26
C LEU A 156 5.81 -3.22 7.59
N LEU A 157 5.86 -4.50 7.96
CA LEU A 157 4.95 -5.50 7.41
C LEU A 157 3.50 -5.12 7.65
N GLY A 158 3.13 -4.80 8.90
CA GLY A 158 1.77 -4.38 9.23
C GLY A 158 1.38 -3.06 8.55
N LEU A 159 2.31 -2.09 8.49
CA LEU A 159 2.08 -0.81 7.81
C LEU A 159 1.75 -1.01 6.33
N TYR A 160 2.51 -1.84 5.60
CA TYR A 160 2.28 -2.05 4.17
C TYR A 160 1.10 -2.97 3.88
N ALA A 161 0.79 -3.92 4.75
CA ALA A 161 -0.45 -4.70 4.69
C ALA A 161 -1.68 -3.79 4.85
N TRP A 162 -1.64 -2.87 5.83
CA TRP A 162 -2.67 -1.84 6.01
C TRP A 162 -2.72 -0.87 4.82
N HIS A 163 -1.58 -0.38 4.34
CA HIS A 163 -1.48 0.58 3.24
C HIS A 163 -2.15 0.08 1.95
N GLY A 164 -1.89 -1.17 1.58
CA GLY A 164 -2.55 -1.78 0.42
C GLY A 164 -4.07 -1.82 0.58
N LYS A 165 -4.57 -2.35 1.71
CA LYS A 165 -6.02 -2.39 2.01
C LYS A 165 -6.64 -0.98 2.06
N HIS A 166 -5.92 0.00 2.58
CA HIS A 166 -6.35 1.38 2.65
C HIS A 166 -6.62 1.98 1.27
N HIS A 167 -5.73 1.76 0.31
CA HIS A 167 -5.92 2.26 -1.06
C HIS A 167 -6.99 1.47 -1.83
N VAL A 168 -7.09 0.17 -1.65
CA VAL A 168 -8.23 -0.63 -2.17
C VAL A 168 -9.56 -0.08 -1.63
N ALA A 169 -9.61 0.25 -0.33
CA ALA A 169 -10.81 0.81 0.27
C ALA A 169 -11.15 2.22 -0.23
N HIS A 170 -10.18 3.06 -0.61
CA HIS A 170 -10.45 4.34 -1.30
C HIS A 170 -11.22 4.12 -2.59
N VAL A 171 -10.77 3.18 -3.43
CA VAL A 171 -11.43 2.85 -4.71
C VAL A 171 -12.82 2.30 -4.47
N ASN A 172 -12.96 1.29 -3.59
CA ASN A 172 -14.25 0.64 -3.31
C ASN A 172 -15.27 1.63 -2.71
N SER A 173 -14.84 2.47 -1.77
CA SER A 173 -15.70 3.50 -1.18
C SER A 173 -16.17 4.53 -2.22
N LEU A 174 -15.31 4.90 -3.18
CA LEU A 174 -15.74 5.77 -4.28
C LEU A 174 -16.75 5.06 -5.18
N ARG A 175 -16.48 3.81 -5.60
CA ARG A 175 -17.42 3.00 -6.42
C ARG A 175 -18.79 2.91 -5.77
N GLU A 176 -18.83 2.60 -4.47
CA GLU A 176 -20.09 2.49 -3.72
C GLU A 176 -20.86 3.82 -3.72
N ARG A 177 -20.19 4.94 -3.43
CA ARG A 177 -20.82 6.27 -3.43
C ARG A 177 -21.34 6.72 -4.79
N MET A 178 -20.64 6.30 -5.87
CA MET A 178 -20.99 6.66 -7.24
C MET A 178 -21.96 5.64 -7.89
N GLY A 179 -22.26 4.52 -7.21
CA GLY A 179 -23.09 3.44 -7.76
C GLY A 179 -22.46 2.70 -8.94
N TRP A 180 -21.14 2.69 -9.04
CA TRP A 180 -20.41 1.98 -10.12
C TRP A 180 -20.35 0.48 -9.84
N LYS A 181 -20.72 -0.30 -10.84
CA LYS A 181 -20.74 -1.77 -10.76
C LYS A 181 -19.46 -2.39 -11.32
#